data_c0bdad3419a2f2859424641e6f26abf6
#
_entry.id   c0bdad3419a2f2859424641e6f26abf6
#
_cell.length_a   1.000
_cell.length_b   1.000
_cell.length_c   1.000
_cell.angle_alpha   90.00
_cell.angle_beta   90.00
_cell.angle_gamma   90.00
#
_symmetry.space_group_name_H-M   'P 1'
#
loop_
_entity.id
_entity.type
_entity.pdbx_description
1 polymer ?
#
loop_
_entity_poly.entity_id
_entity_poly.type
_entity_poly.pdbx_seq_one_letter_code
_entity_poly.pdbx_strand_id
1 'polypeptide(L)'
;MVDESKVYEDRMKRIADLSGLTYKQIYKYAMSFYKENKKGDLEVARQLGVKLPKWESQYERLYTDTKDCLKKLSRIYKIGVIADQSLGTSESLENLGVRKYLDLIIASAEEGVSKPDRRIFEIALERSSCKPENAVMIGDRIDNDIVPAKQLGMKTIWVKQG
;
A
#
# COMPACT_ATOMS: atom_id res chain seq x y z
N MET A 1 -7.38 -3.44 2.25
CA MET A 1 -7.03 -4.68 2.98
C MET A 1 -6.45 -4.36 4.35
N VAL A 2 -5.39 -3.60 4.44
CA VAL A 2 -4.78 -3.14 5.70
C VAL A 2 -5.14 -1.68 5.93
N ASP A 3 -5.58 -1.35 7.15
CA ASP A 3 -5.78 0.01 7.62
C ASP A 3 -4.46 0.50 8.26
N GLU A 4 -3.84 1.47 7.66
CA GLU A 4 -2.58 2.09 8.08
C GLU A 4 -2.78 3.47 8.74
N SER A 5 -4.02 3.89 8.92
CA SER A 5 -4.36 5.24 9.42
C SER A 5 -3.64 5.56 10.74
N LYS A 6 -3.57 4.58 11.65
CA LYS A 6 -2.90 4.75 12.94
C LYS A 6 -1.38 4.82 12.83
N VAL A 7 -0.80 4.15 11.85
CA VAL A 7 0.66 4.22 11.57
C VAL A 7 1.01 5.61 11.05
N TYR A 8 0.22 6.15 10.12
CA TYR A 8 0.40 7.52 9.62
C TYR A 8 0.20 8.55 10.73
N GLU A 9 -0.81 8.37 11.57
CA GLU A 9 -1.06 9.26 12.72
C GLU A 9 0.15 9.29 13.68
N ASP A 10 0.68 8.13 14.07
CA ASP A 10 1.85 8.01 14.93
C ASP A 10 3.07 8.69 14.28
N ARG A 11 3.33 8.40 13.02
CA ARG A 11 4.45 8.97 12.28
C ARG A 11 4.36 10.50 12.20
N MET A 12 3.18 11.06 11.94
CA MET A 12 2.97 12.51 11.91
C MET A 12 3.13 13.16 13.28
N LYS A 13 2.71 12.49 14.38
CA LYS A 13 2.99 12.96 15.75
C LYS A 13 4.48 13.02 16.03
N ARG A 14 5.22 11.98 15.65
CA ARG A 14 6.69 11.94 15.83
C ARG A 14 7.43 12.98 14.98
N ILE A 15 6.94 13.27 13.76
CA ILE A 15 7.46 14.40 12.96
C ILE A 15 7.19 15.73 13.68
N ALA A 16 6.01 15.90 14.27
CA ALA A 16 5.66 17.08 15.05
C ALA A 16 6.61 17.29 16.22
N ASP A 17 6.86 16.24 17.01
CA ASP A 17 7.78 16.27 18.14
C ASP A 17 9.22 16.65 17.70
N LEU A 18 9.70 16.10 16.59
CA LEU A 18 11.04 16.37 16.05
C LEU A 18 11.20 17.78 15.46
N SER A 19 10.12 18.37 14.96
CA SER A 19 10.14 19.66 14.28
C SER A 19 9.71 20.84 15.15
N GLY A 20 9.15 20.58 16.33
CA GLY A 20 8.57 21.61 17.20
C GLY A 20 7.24 22.17 16.70
N LEU A 21 6.65 21.56 15.67
CA LEU A 21 5.33 21.92 15.15
C LEU A 21 4.23 21.09 15.80
N THR A 22 2.98 21.57 15.73
CA THR A 22 1.83 20.79 16.21
C THR A 22 1.45 19.70 15.21
N TYR A 23 0.85 18.58 15.71
CA TYR A 23 0.29 17.55 14.85
C TYR A 23 -0.65 18.10 13.77
N LYS A 24 -1.50 19.08 14.11
CA LYS A 24 -2.43 19.70 13.17
C LYS A 24 -1.72 20.40 12.01
N GLN A 25 -0.58 21.05 12.28
CA GLN A 25 0.23 21.70 11.24
C GLN A 25 0.89 20.65 10.34
N ILE A 26 1.50 19.60 10.93
CA ILE A 26 2.10 18.50 10.18
C ILE A 26 1.04 17.80 9.31
N TYR A 27 -0.12 17.46 9.88
CA TYR A 27 -1.22 16.83 9.15
C TYR A 27 -1.66 17.67 7.95
N LYS A 28 -1.91 18.97 8.16
CA LYS A 28 -2.32 19.88 7.08
C LYS A 28 -1.24 19.95 5.98
N TYR A 29 0.03 19.96 6.38
CA TYR A 29 1.15 20.04 5.46
C TYR A 29 1.30 18.73 4.67
N ALA A 30 1.22 17.58 5.32
CA ALA A 30 1.22 16.27 4.65
C ALA A 30 0.07 16.11 3.67
N MET A 31 -1.14 16.55 4.05
CA MET A 31 -2.32 16.49 3.18
C MET A 31 -2.18 17.35 1.92
N SER A 32 -1.40 18.44 1.95
CA SER A 32 -1.13 19.20 0.71
C SER A 32 -0.31 18.41 -0.29
N PHE A 33 0.65 17.63 0.17
CA PHE A 33 1.45 16.74 -0.68
C PHE A 33 0.66 15.52 -1.17
N TYR A 34 -0.18 14.91 -0.31
CA TYR A 34 -1.03 13.81 -0.75
C TYR A 34 -2.00 14.22 -1.86
N LYS A 35 -2.52 15.46 -1.84
CA LYS A 35 -3.33 16.01 -2.93
C LYS A 35 -2.58 16.14 -4.26
N GLU A 36 -1.26 16.23 -4.20
CA GLU A 36 -0.37 16.26 -5.37
C GLU A 36 0.19 14.86 -5.72
N ASN A 37 -0.41 13.79 -5.19
CA ASN A 37 0.04 12.40 -5.35
C ASN A 37 1.48 12.11 -4.86
N LYS A 38 1.98 12.94 -3.92
CA LYS A 38 3.26 12.72 -3.26
C LYS A 38 3.07 11.99 -1.92
N LYS A 39 4.11 11.34 -1.43
CA LYS A 39 4.11 10.72 -0.08
C LYS A 39 4.21 11.83 0.96
N GLY A 40 3.08 12.26 1.53
CA GLY A 40 2.99 13.46 2.36
C GLY A 40 3.85 13.43 3.60
N ASP A 41 3.93 12.32 4.31
CA ASP A 41 4.78 12.14 5.49
C ASP A 41 6.27 12.26 5.16
N LEU A 42 6.72 11.64 4.05
CA LEU A 42 8.08 11.70 3.55
C LEU A 42 8.47 13.13 3.14
N GLU A 43 7.60 13.79 2.37
CA GLU A 43 7.85 15.14 1.88
C GLU A 43 7.92 16.16 3.02
N VAL A 44 7.03 16.04 4.00
CA VAL A 44 7.06 16.92 5.19
C VAL A 44 8.35 16.73 5.99
N ALA A 45 8.74 15.47 6.26
CA ALA A 45 9.98 15.19 6.97
C ALA A 45 11.19 15.79 6.22
N ARG A 46 11.24 15.63 4.89
CA ARG A 46 12.29 16.19 4.03
C ARG A 46 12.32 17.70 4.07
N GLN A 47 11.17 18.36 3.94
CA GLN A 47 11.07 19.83 3.92
C GLN A 47 11.46 20.46 5.26
N LEU A 48 11.17 19.77 6.37
CA LEU A 48 11.51 20.23 7.72
C LEU A 48 12.93 19.82 8.16
N GLY A 49 13.67 19.07 7.32
CA GLY A 49 15.02 18.61 7.64
C GLY A 49 15.07 17.62 8.81
N VAL A 50 13.95 16.93 9.11
CA VAL A 50 13.88 15.92 10.18
C VAL A 50 13.97 14.51 9.60
N LYS A 51 14.54 13.59 10.39
CA LYS A 51 14.59 12.18 9.99
C LYS A 51 13.18 11.62 9.96
N LEU A 52 12.81 10.95 8.84
CA LEU A 52 11.54 10.26 8.75
C LEU A 52 11.44 9.17 9.83
N PRO A 53 10.43 9.22 10.73
CA PRO A 53 10.25 8.20 11.76
C PRO A 53 9.99 6.83 11.15
N LYS A 54 10.47 5.78 11.84
CA LYS A 54 10.28 4.39 11.40
C LYS A 54 8.79 4.07 11.26
N TRP A 55 8.47 3.23 10.29
CA TRP A 55 7.15 2.64 10.14
C TRP A 55 6.87 1.63 11.26
N GLU A 56 5.82 1.84 12.02
CA GLU A 56 5.47 0.99 13.17
C GLU A 56 4.35 0.02 12.77
N SER A 57 4.72 -1.09 12.15
CA SER A 57 3.77 -2.10 11.65
C SER A 57 2.87 -2.71 12.73
N GLN A 58 3.23 -2.58 14.00
CA GLN A 58 2.38 -2.99 15.12
C GLN A 58 1.05 -2.22 15.20
N TYR A 59 0.94 -1.08 14.52
CA TYR A 59 -0.31 -0.29 14.44
C TYR A 59 -1.14 -0.62 13.20
N GLU A 60 -0.62 -1.44 12.28
CA GLU A 60 -1.38 -1.94 11.14
C GLU A 60 -2.54 -2.81 11.63
N ARG A 61 -3.70 -2.67 11.00
CA ARG A 61 -4.90 -3.46 11.31
C ARG A 61 -5.57 -3.88 10.02
N LEU A 62 -6.19 -5.04 10.04
CA LEU A 62 -7.07 -5.43 8.94
C LEU A 62 -8.41 -4.71 9.07
N TYR A 63 -9.01 -4.36 7.93
CA TYR A 63 -10.44 -4.04 7.92
C TYR A 63 -11.24 -5.27 8.36
N THR A 64 -12.39 -5.03 8.99
CA THR A 64 -13.18 -6.07 9.68
C THR A 64 -13.60 -7.24 8.80
N ASP A 65 -13.83 -6.98 7.52
CA ASP A 65 -14.28 -7.96 6.52
C ASP A 65 -13.13 -8.66 5.75
N THR A 66 -11.89 -8.18 5.92
CA THR A 66 -10.74 -8.64 5.12
C THR A 66 -10.51 -10.14 5.19
N LYS A 67 -10.50 -10.73 6.39
CA LYS A 67 -10.23 -12.17 6.55
C LYS A 67 -11.30 -13.02 5.88
N ASP A 68 -12.57 -12.67 6.08
CA ASP A 68 -13.68 -13.41 5.50
C ASP A 68 -13.75 -13.28 3.99
N CYS A 69 -13.45 -12.09 3.48
CA CYS A 69 -13.37 -11.84 2.04
C CYS A 69 -12.24 -12.68 1.41
N LEU A 70 -11.01 -12.59 1.94
CA LEU A 70 -9.88 -13.36 1.42
C LEU A 70 -10.11 -14.88 1.52
N LYS A 71 -10.69 -15.36 2.63
CA LYS A 71 -11.02 -16.77 2.81
C LYS A 71 -12.03 -17.27 1.79
N LYS A 72 -13.01 -16.45 1.40
CA LYS A 72 -13.99 -16.81 0.35
C LYS A 72 -13.35 -16.79 -1.03
N LEU A 73 -12.60 -15.74 -1.35
CA LEU A 73 -12.00 -15.57 -2.67
C LEU A 73 -10.89 -16.59 -2.95
N SER A 74 -10.06 -16.94 -1.96
CA SER A 74 -8.96 -17.92 -2.12
C SER A 74 -9.43 -19.34 -2.46
N ARG A 75 -10.73 -19.64 -2.31
CA ARG A 75 -11.30 -20.92 -2.72
C ARG A 75 -11.57 -21.01 -4.22
N ILE A 76 -11.62 -19.86 -4.89
CA ILE A 76 -12.08 -19.74 -6.28
C ILE A 76 -11.00 -19.13 -7.17
N TYR A 77 -10.21 -18.21 -6.62
CA TYR A 77 -9.21 -17.43 -7.35
C TYR A 77 -7.82 -17.56 -6.71
N LYS A 78 -6.79 -17.41 -7.53
CA LYS A 78 -5.45 -17.07 -7.03
C LYS A 78 -5.44 -15.62 -6.60
N ILE A 79 -4.93 -15.34 -5.42
CA ILE A 79 -4.89 -13.99 -4.85
C ILE A 79 -3.44 -13.53 -4.74
N GLY A 80 -3.15 -12.38 -5.36
CA GLY A 80 -1.86 -11.70 -5.23
C GLY A 80 -1.99 -10.35 -4.53
N VAL A 81 -0.92 -9.91 -3.91
CA VAL A 81 -0.76 -8.55 -3.36
C VAL A 81 0.38 -7.87 -4.10
N ILE A 82 0.15 -6.63 -4.56
CA ILE A 82 1.18 -5.72 -5.09
C ILE A 82 1.22 -4.51 -4.14
N ALA A 83 2.29 -4.39 -3.35
CA ALA A 83 2.40 -3.41 -2.28
C ALA A 83 3.62 -2.49 -2.44
N ASP A 84 3.42 -1.18 -2.27
CA ASP A 84 4.52 -0.20 -2.17
C ASP A 84 5.00 -0.13 -0.71
N GLN A 85 5.64 -1.21 -0.27
CA GLN A 85 6.01 -1.43 1.12
C GLN A 85 7.52 -1.70 1.27
N SER A 86 8.01 -1.53 2.50
CA SER A 86 9.36 -1.89 2.90
C SER A 86 9.57 -3.42 2.90
N LEU A 87 10.82 -3.84 3.08
CA LEU A 87 11.13 -5.26 3.31
C LEU A 87 10.32 -5.82 4.48
N GLY A 88 9.95 -7.11 4.40
CA GLY A 88 9.18 -7.79 5.45
C GLY A 88 7.67 -7.76 5.26
N THR A 89 7.17 -7.35 4.08
CA THR A 89 5.72 -7.35 3.78
C THR A 89 5.08 -8.72 4.00
N SER A 90 5.74 -9.81 3.62
CA SER A 90 5.24 -11.17 3.82
C SER A 90 5.08 -11.50 5.31
N GLU A 91 6.05 -11.13 6.15
CA GLU A 91 6.00 -11.31 7.59
C GLU A 91 4.88 -10.47 8.25
N SER A 92 4.71 -9.22 7.82
CA SER A 92 3.59 -8.39 8.28
C SER A 92 2.24 -9.04 7.98
N LEU A 93 2.04 -9.56 6.77
CA LEU A 93 0.81 -10.26 6.37
C LEU A 93 0.61 -11.59 7.12
N GLU A 94 1.69 -12.28 7.49
CA GLU A 94 1.63 -13.46 8.37
C GLU A 94 1.17 -13.07 9.78
N ASN A 95 1.77 -12.05 10.38
CA ASN A 95 1.41 -11.53 11.69
C ASN A 95 -0.05 -11.04 11.74
N LEU A 96 -0.57 -10.49 10.63
CA LEU A 96 -1.97 -10.15 10.46
C LEU A 96 -2.88 -11.39 10.23
N GLY A 97 -2.30 -12.58 9.99
CA GLY A 97 -2.98 -13.85 9.82
C GLY A 97 -3.71 -13.98 8.48
N VAL A 98 -3.26 -13.29 7.44
CA VAL A 98 -3.85 -13.34 6.09
C VAL A 98 -2.93 -13.95 5.03
N ARG A 99 -1.63 -14.10 5.30
CA ARG A 99 -0.63 -14.66 4.38
C ARG A 99 -1.09 -15.99 3.74
N LYS A 100 -1.73 -16.86 4.51
CA LYS A 100 -2.23 -18.17 4.07
C LYS A 100 -3.31 -18.14 2.98
N TYR A 101 -3.90 -16.99 2.71
CA TYR A 101 -4.90 -16.81 1.64
C TYR A 101 -4.29 -16.22 0.37
N LEU A 102 -2.98 -15.93 0.37
CA LEU A 102 -2.29 -15.25 -0.70
C LEU A 102 -1.32 -16.19 -1.41
N ASP A 103 -1.49 -16.33 -2.72
CA ASP A 103 -0.62 -17.14 -3.58
C ASP A 103 0.66 -16.37 -3.95
N LEU A 104 0.59 -15.05 -4.01
CA LEU A 104 1.66 -14.19 -4.47
C LEU A 104 1.75 -12.90 -3.65
N ILE A 105 2.96 -12.48 -3.32
CA ILE A 105 3.26 -11.18 -2.72
C ILE A 105 4.38 -10.54 -3.54
N ILE A 106 4.12 -9.32 -4.02
CA ILE A 106 5.07 -8.48 -4.75
C ILE A 106 5.20 -7.18 -3.95
N ALA A 107 6.34 -6.98 -3.32
CA ALA A 107 6.63 -5.79 -2.53
C ALA A 107 7.68 -4.93 -3.24
N SER A 108 7.44 -3.64 -3.34
CA SER A 108 8.30 -2.71 -4.09
C SER A 108 9.76 -2.71 -3.62
N ALA A 109 10.00 -2.86 -2.30
CA ALA A 109 11.35 -2.91 -1.77
C ALA A 109 12.11 -4.20 -2.13
N GLU A 110 11.41 -5.30 -2.40
CA GLU A 110 11.99 -6.57 -2.82
C GLU A 110 12.28 -6.58 -4.33
N GLU A 111 11.44 -5.90 -5.11
CA GLU A 111 11.54 -5.87 -6.57
C GLU A 111 12.38 -4.70 -7.12
N GLY A 112 12.69 -3.72 -6.28
CA GLY A 112 13.38 -2.49 -6.71
C GLY A 112 12.56 -1.58 -7.61
N VAL A 113 11.25 -1.83 -7.73
CA VAL A 113 10.30 -1.07 -8.54
C VAL A 113 8.98 -0.91 -7.79
N SER A 114 8.31 0.24 -7.94
CA SER A 114 7.07 0.56 -7.23
C SER A 114 5.97 1.00 -8.19
N LYS A 115 4.72 0.88 -7.76
CA LYS A 115 3.60 1.48 -8.50
C LYS A 115 3.80 3.01 -8.60
N PRO A 116 3.44 3.66 -9.69
CA PRO A 116 2.68 3.15 -10.84
C PRO A 116 3.51 2.53 -11.98
N ASP A 117 4.80 2.21 -11.74
CA ASP A 117 5.60 1.60 -12.79
C ASP A 117 4.95 0.29 -13.28
N ARG A 118 4.78 0.19 -14.59
CA ARG A 118 4.21 -0.96 -15.27
C ARG A 118 4.92 -2.27 -14.88
N ARG A 119 6.24 -2.22 -14.68
CA ARG A 119 7.07 -3.39 -14.43
C ARG A 119 6.63 -4.19 -13.21
N ILE A 120 6.16 -3.55 -12.13
CA ILE A 120 5.72 -4.27 -10.93
C ILE A 120 4.48 -5.14 -11.19
N PHE A 121 3.58 -4.70 -12.06
CA PHE A 121 2.40 -5.47 -12.47
C PHE A 121 2.79 -6.62 -13.40
N GLU A 122 3.75 -6.38 -14.32
CA GLU A 122 4.28 -7.42 -15.21
C GLU A 122 4.93 -8.55 -14.40
N ILE A 123 5.73 -8.22 -13.38
CA ILE A 123 6.32 -9.21 -12.45
C ILE A 123 5.22 -10.05 -11.79
N ALA A 124 4.15 -9.42 -11.34
CA ALA A 124 3.02 -10.15 -10.72
C ALA A 124 2.33 -11.10 -11.71
N LEU A 125 2.11 -10.66 -12.94
CA LEU A 125 1.51 -11.47 -14.00
C LEU A 125 2.42 -12.63 -14.40
N GLU A 126 3.71 -12.38 -14.59
CA GLU A 126 4.72 -13.39 -14.91
C GLU A 126 4.79 -14.48 -13.83
N ARG A 127 4.94 -14.10 -12.56
CA ARG A 127 5.06 -15.06 -11.45
C ARG A 127 3.76 -15.84 -11.18
N SER A 128 2.60 -15.23 -11.42
CA SER A 128 1.32 -15.95 -11.32
C SER A 128 1.00 -16.79 -12.54
N SER A 129 1.79 -16.68 -13.63
CA SER A 129 1.50 -17.25 -14.95
C SER A 129 0.10 -16.87 -15.44
N CYS A 130 -0.33 -15.64 -15.15
CA CYS A 130 -1.65 -15.12 -15.47
C CYS A 130 -1.58 -14.13 -16.62
N LYS A 131 -2.47 -14.29 -17.61
CA LYS A 131 -2.60 -13.30 -18.68
C LYS A 131 -3.36 -12.07 -18.15
N PRO A 132 -3.03 -10.83 -18.62
CA PRO A 132 -3.67 -9.62 -18.13
C PRO A 132 -5.20 -9.64 -18.18
N GLU A 133 -5.77 -10.15 -19.28
CA GLU A 133 -7.23 -10.24 -19.47
C GLU A 133 -7.95 -11.14 -18.45
N ASN A 134 -7.20 -12.03 -17.78
CA ASN A 134 -7.71 -12.94 -16.74
C ASN A 134 -7.41 -12.43 -15.32
N ALA A 135 -6.77 -11.27 -15.20
CA ALA A 135 -6.43 -10.65 -13.93
C ALA A 135 -7.34 -9.46 -13.62
N VAL A 136 -7.59 -9.25 -12.33
CA VAL A 136 -8.33 -8.09 -11.83
C VAL A 136 -7.46 -7.37 -10.81
N MET A 137 -7.14 -6.10 -11.06
CA MET A 137 -6.52 -5.23 -10.06
C MET A 137 -7.60 -4.55 -9.23
N ILE A 138 -7.52 -4.71 -7.92
CA ILE A 138 -8.39 -4.04 -6.95
C ILE A 138 -7.52 -3.06 -6.17
N GLY A 139 -7.83 -1.78 -6.21
CA GLY A 139 -7.05 -0.75 -5.56
C GLY A 139 -7.86 0.52 -5.29
N ASP A 140 -7.33 1.38 -4.47
CA ASP A 140 -7.96 2.64 -4.04
C ASP A 140 -7.36 3.86 -4.75
N ARG A 141 -6.16 3.75 -5.32
CA ARG A 141 -5.50 4.84 -6.03
C ARG A 141 -5.64 4.69 -7.53
N ILE A 142 -6.35 5.66 -8.13
CA ILE A 142 -6.58 5.66 -9.58
C ILE A 142 -5.27 5.72 -10.36
N ASP A 143 -4.37 6.60 -9.98
CA ASP A 143 -3.08 6.84 -10.65
C ASP A 143 -2.08 5.69 -10.44
N ASN A 144 -2.11 5.06 -9.27
CA ASN A 144 -1.13 4.07 -8.85
C ASN A 144 -1.54 2.62 -9.15
N ASP A 145 -2.84 2.33 -9.01
CA ASP A 145 -3.35 0.96 -9.12
C ASP A 145 -4.16 0.74 -10.39
N ILE A 146 -5.11 1.64 -10.66
CA ILE A 146 -6.15 1.40 -11.67
C ILE A 146 -5.65 1.71 -13.08
N VAL A 147 -5.08 2.88 -13.29
CA VAL A 147 -4.63 3.31 -14.63
C VAL A 147 -3.52 2.39 -15.18
N PRO A 148 -2.42 2.11 -14.46
CA PRO A 148 -1.36 1.25 -14.99
C PRO A 148 -1.82 -0.19 -15.22
N ALA A 149 -2.65 -0.76 -14.34
CA ALA A 149 -3.21 -2.11 -14.54
C ALA A 149 -4.12 -2.16 -15.78
N LYS A 150 -4.97 -1.15 -15.97
CA LYS A 150 -5.85 -1.05 -17.14
C LYS A 150 -5.05 -0.91 -18.46
N GLN A 151 -3.96 -0.16 -18.45
CA GLN A 151 -3.06 -0.02 -19.61
C GLN A 151 -2.39 -1.33 -20.00
N LEU A 152 -2.23 -2.26 -19.06
CA LEU A 152 -1.75 -3.62 -19.31
C LEU A 152 -2.82 -4.58 -19.81
N GLY A 153 -4.08 -4.17 -19.86
CA GLY A 153 -5.21 -5.02 -20.26
C GLY A 153 -5.86 -5.79 -19.11
N MET A 154 -5.50 -5.51 -17.86
CA MET A 154 -6.17 -6.07 -16.69
C MET A 154 -7.57 -5.46 -16.51
N LYS A 155 -8.49 -6.22 -15.93
CA LYS A 155 -9.72 -5.67 -15.37
C LYS A 155 -9.40 -4.90 -14.09
N THR A 156 -10.22 -3.93 -13.75
CA THR A 156 -9.96 -3.08 -12.57
C THR A 156 -11.22 -2.85 -11.75
N ILE A 157 -11.05 -2.83 -10.43
CA ILE A 157 -12.07 -2.45 -9.46
C ILE A 157 -11.49 -1.33 -8.60
N TRP A 158 -12.09 -0.15 -8.68
CA TRP A 158 -11.70 0.97 -7.85
C TRP A 158 -12.52 0.98 -6.55
N VAL A 159 -11.82 0.84 -5.43
CA VAL A 159 -12.40 0.91 -4.08
C VAL A 159 -12.29 2.36 -3.60
N LYS A 160 -13.42 3.00 -3.40
CA LYS A 160 -13.46 4.36 -2.84
C LYS A 160 -13.28 4.27 -1.33
N GLN A 161 -12.03 4.36 -0.88
CA GLN A 161 -11.67 4.53 0.52
C GLN A 161 -11.02 5.90 0.70
N GLY A 162 -11.40 6.63 1.72
CA GLY A 162 -10.76 7.89 2.05
C GLY A 162 -11.70 8.83 2.74
#